data_f7d5f2d4bc79f1fa08652effd9bb3686
#
_entry.id   f7d5f2d4bc79f1fa08652effd9bb3686
#
_cell.length_a   1.000
_cell.length_b   1.000
_cell.length_c   1.000
_cell.angle_alpha   90.00
_cell.angle_beta   90.00
_cell.angle_gamma   90.00
#
_symmetry.space_group_name_H-M   'P 1'
#
loop_
_entity.id
_entity.type
_entity.pdbx_description
1 polymer ?
#
loop_
_entity_poly.entity_id
_entity_poly.type
_entity_poly.pdbx_seq_one_letter_code
_entity_poly.pdbx_strand_id
1 'polypeptide(L)'
;MSIPLEDICSILIEEPAVTVTSVALSKMAEYNIALFTCDQKRLPNGVFNTFQKHSRQLSVLYMQYAYTKPFKKRIWQQIVIQKLINQGKCLEFLNKEGAEDLYRISKTVDSGDTNNREAYGAKKYFHYLFGSQFTRRSDNTINIALNYGYAIMRGIVARSLVNYGFFPCIGIHHDNDLNKFNLADDFMEVLRPLVDLYVAQHVNPDDEFSASIRADLYNLANVDILINDETLTVVNAVEEIAKSFVTASKTQNPSCLKLPKLLPLQLHVYE
;
A
#
# COMPACT_ATOMS: atom_id res chain seq x y z
N MET A 1 23.41 17.59 5.44
CA MET A 1 22.09 17.97 4.89
C MET A 1 21.13 18.08 6.05
N SER A 2 20.34 19.12 6.17
CA SER A 2 19.30 19.28 7.19
C SER A 2 17.95 19.30 6.48
N ILE A 3 17.03 18.47 6.94
CA ILE A 3 15.67 18.36 6.38
C ILE A 3 14.70 18.82 7.47
N PRO A 4 13.80 19.79 7.21
CA PRO A 4 12.75 20.16 8.14
C PRO A 4 11.88 18.96 8.51
N LEU A 5 11.44 18.86 9.78
CA LEU A 5 10.63 17.73 10.23
C LEU A 5 9.25 17.66 9.52
N GLU A 6 8.72 18.81 9.14
CA GLU A 6 7.47 18.94 8.39
C GLU A 6 7.50 18.31 6.99
N ASP A 7 8.71 18.20 6.41
CA ASP A 7 8.92 17.60 5.08
C ASP A 7 9.15 16.08 5.16
N ILE A 8 9.22 15.51 6.37
CA ILE A 8 9.47 14.09 6.57
C ILE A 8 8.16 13.35 6.84
N CYS A 9 7.80 12.46 5.92
CA CYS A 9 6.65 11.57 6.09
C CYS A 9 6.99 10.33 6.92
N SER A 10 8.13 9.72 6.64
CA SER A 10 8.58 8.50 7.31
C SER A 10 10.10 8.41 7.37
N ILE A 11 10.59 7.60 8.30
CA ILE A 11 12.00 7.26 8.49
C ILE A 11 12.10 5.75 8.58
N LEU A 12 13.04 5.16 7.86
CA LEU A 12 13.37 3.73 7.96
C LEU A 12 14.74 3.57 8.60
N ILE A 13 14.82 2.79 9.68
CA ILE A 13 16.07 2.41 10.33
C ILE A 13 16.36 0.95 10.01
N GLU A 14 17.36 0.72 9.16
CA GLU A 14 17.84 -0.62 8.80
C GLU A 14 19.02 -1.08 9.66
N GLU A 15 19.80 -0.13 10.18
CA GLU A 15 21.00 -0.44 10.95
C GLU A 15 20.65 -0.78 12.41
N PRO A 16 20.97 -2.00 12.90
CA PRO A 16 20.59 -2.43 14.26
C PRO A 16 21.23 -1.61 15.40
N ALA A 17 22.39 -0.99 15.13
CA ALA A 17 23.13 -0.24 16.15
C ALA A 17 22.69 1.22 16.32
N VAL A 18 21.61 1.66 15.66
CA VAL A 18 21.09 3.03 15.78
C VAL A 18 20.38 3.23 17.12
N THR A 19 20.73 4.33 17.79
CA THR A 19 20.05 4.79 19.01
C THR A 19 19.18 6.00 18.69
N VAL A 20 17.91 5.96 19.09
CA VAL A 20 16.96 7.06 18.94
C VAL A 20 16.60 7.60 20.32
N THR A 21 16.73 8.91 20.53
CA THR A 21 16.37 9.53 21.80
C THR A 21 14.84 9.66 21.97
N SER A 22 14.36 9.68 23.20
CA SER A 22 12.95 9.92 23.50
C SER A 22 12.46 11.29 22.99
N VAL A 23 13.36 12.30 22.97
CA VAL A 23 13.05 13.62 22.39
C VAL A 23 12.81 13.52 20.90
N ALA A 24 13.64 12.77 20.16
CA ALA A 24 13.45 12.54 18.74
C ALA A 24 12.13 11.81 18.46
N LEU A 25 11.81 10.75 19.23
CA LEU A 25 10.53 10.03 19.10
C LEU A 25 9.33 10.95 19.39
N SER A 26 9.42 11.79 20.42
CA SER A 26 8.37 12.78 20.73
C SER A 26 8.15 13.75 19.58
N LYS A 27 9.23 14.27 18.98
CA LYS A 27 9.13 15.14 17.82
C LYS A 27 8.57 14.44 16.59
N MET A 28 8.98 13.21 16.33
CA MET A 28 8.38 12.39 15.26
C MET A 28 6.88 12.24 15.46
N ALA A 29 6.41 12.00 16.70
CA ALA A 29 5.00 11.93 17.00
C ALA A 29 4.28 13.27 16.76
N GLU A 30 4.85 14.41 17.19
CA GLU A 30 4.29 15.74 16.95
C GLU A 30 4.10 16.04 15.46
N TYR A 31 5.10 15.72 14.63
CA TYR A 31 5.10 15.92 13.18
C TYR A 31 4.47 14.76 12.39
N ASN A 32 3.99 13.74 13.10
CA ASN A 32 3.33 12.59 12.48
C ASN A 32 4.24 11.82 11.52
N ILE A 33 5.49 11.67 11.89
CA ILE A 33 6.48 10.91 11.14
C ILE A 33 6.39 9.44 11.56
N ALA A 34 6.16 8.54 10.61
CA ALA A 34 6.23 7.09 10.85
C ALA A 34 7.70 6.65 10.93
N LEU A 35 8.08 5.94 12.00
CA LEU A 35 9.41 5.35 12.12
C LEU A 35 9.30 3.84 11.95
N PHE A 36 9.94 3.32 10.90
CA PHE A 36 10.04 1.88 10.65
C PHE A 36 11.33 1.33 11.24
N THR A 37 11.25 0.14 11.82
CA THR A 37 12.39 -0.66 12.23
C THR A 37 12.45 -1.95 11.43
N CYS A 38 13.63 -2.52 11.29
CA CYS A 38 13.86 -3.76 10.56
C CYS A 38 14.39 -4.87 11.48
N ASP A 39 14.14 -6.12 11.08
CA ASP A 39 14.72 -7.30 11.70
C ASP A 39 16.20 -7.52 11.28
N GLN A 40 16.79 -8.62 11.74
CA GLN A 40 18.17 -8.99 11.39
C GLN A 40 18.38 -9.24 9.90
N LYS A 41 17.32 -9.55 9.15
CA LYS A 41 17.32 -9.70 7.68
C LYS A 41 17.03 -8.38 6.96
N ARG A 42 16.98 -7.27 7.69
CA ARG A 42 16.63 -5.92 7.21
C ARG A 42 15.21 -5.82 6.63
N LEU A 43 14.31 -6.73 7.01
CA LEU A 43 12.90 -6.66 6.63
C LEU A 43 12.12 -5.80 7.64
N PRO A 44 11.27 -4.87 7.18
CA PRO A 44 10.47 -4.06 8.08
C PRO A 44 9.58 -4.94 8.97
N ASN A 45 9.76 -4.82 10.29
CA ASN A 45 9.06 -5.62 11.29
C ASN A 45 8.35 -4.81 12.36
N GLY A 46 8.64 -3.52 12.45
CA GLY A 46 8.01 -2.62 13.42
C GLY A 46 7.72 -1.25 12.83
N VAL A 47 6.70 -0.60 13.35
CA VAL A 47 6.40 0.80 13.04
C VAL A 47 6.00 1.54 14.30
N PHE A 48 6.64 2.69 14.54
CA PHE A 48 6.22 3.68 15.53
C PHE A 48 5.33 4.71 14.84
N ASN A 49 4.15 4.91 15.36
CA ASN A 49 3.18 5.90 14.91
C ASN A 49 2.70 6.77 16.07
N THR A 50 2.15 7.92 15.76
CA THR A 50 1.54 8.82 16.74
C THR A 50 0.39 8.13 17.48
N PHE A 51 0.36 8.26 18.81
CA PHE A 51 -0.61 7.57 19.66
C PHE A 51 -2.02 8.18 19.58
N GLN A 52 -2.14 9.50 19.56
CA GLN A 52 -3.43 10.21 19.57
C GLN A 52 -3.35 11.50 18.76
N LYS A 53 -3.69 11.48 17.49
CA LYS A 53 -3.72 12.70 16.68
C LYS A 53 -5.13 13.13 16.27
N HIS A 54 -6.06 12.18 16.16
CA HIS A 54 -7.40 12.47 15.68
C HIS A 54 -8.36 12.74 16.84
N SER A 55 -8.85 13.97 16.94
CA SER A 55 -9.72 14.44 18.06
C SER A 55 -11.05 13.68 18.18
N ARG A 56 -11.49 12.98 17.14
CA ARG A 56 -12.76 12.23 17.09
C ARG A 56 -12.54 10.74 16.87
N GLN A 57 -11.47 10.16 17.41
CA GLN A 57 -11.12 8.76 17.18
C GLN A 57 -12.24 7.78 17.58
N LEU A 58 -12.89 8.02 18.72
CA LEU A 58 -14.01 7.19 19.17
C LEU A 58 -15.20 7.24 18.19
N SER A 59 -15.48 8.41 17.61
CA SER A 59 -16.53 8.56 16.61
C SER A 59 -16.21 7.77 15.33
N VAL A 60 -14.94 7.77 14.91
CA VAL A 60 -14.48 6.98 13.76
C VAL A 60 -14.55 5.47 14.05
N LEU A 61 -14.21 5.06 15.27
CA LEU A 61 -14.36 3.67 15.71
C LEU A 61 -15.81 3.19 15.61
N TYR A 62 -16.74 3.95 16.17
CA TYR A 62 -18.17 3.62 16.05
C TYR A 62 -18.65 3.60 14.59
N MET A 63 -18.14 4.50 13.76
CA MET A 63 -18.44 4.51 12.34
C MET A 63 -17.92 3.22 11.65
N GLN A 64 -16.71 2.74 11.97
CA GLN A 64 -16.19 1.47 11.44
C GLN A 64 -17.03 0.27 11.87
N TYR A 65 -17.47 0.21 13.12
CA TYR A 65 -18.36 -0.85 13.59
C TYR A 65 -19.76 -0.80 12.94
N ALA A 66 -20.22 0.39 12.58
CA ALA A 66 -21.52 0.58 11.94
C ALA A 66 -21.54 0.30 10.43
N TYR A 67 -20.42 -0.13 9.83
CA TYR A 67 -20.40 -0.46 8.41
C TYR A 67 -21.37 -1.58 8.07
N THR A 68 -22.26 -1.29 7.13
CA THR A 68 -23.17 -2.31 6.60
C THR A 68 -22.43 -3.30 5.71
N LYS A 69 -22.92 -4.57 5.68
CA LYS A 69 -22.36 -5.59 4.78
C LYS A 69 -22.35 -5.14 3.31
N PRO A 70 -23.42 -4.50 2.77
CA PRO A 70 -23.38 -3.98 1.40
C PRO A 70 -22.32 -2.91 1.16
N PHE A 71 -22.10 -2.00 2.12
CA PHE A 71 -21.05 -0.98 2.03
C PHE A 71 -19.66 -1.65 1.96
N LYS A 72 -19.33 -2.53 2.90
CA LYS A 72 -18.06 -3.27 2.92
C LYS A 72 -17.83 -4.02 1.60
N LYS A 73 -18.84 -4.76 1.11
CA LYS A 73 -18.74 -5.52 -0.15
C LYS A 73 -18.46 -4.63 -1.36
N ARG A 74 -19.08 -3.45 -1.45
CA ARG A 74 -18.89 -2.54 -2.57
C ARG A 74 -17.54 -1.82 -2.51
N ILE A 75 -17.06 -1.45 -1.33
CA ILE A 75 -15.70 -0.91 -1.15
C ILE A 75 -14.67 -1.95 -1.60
N TRP A 76 -14.79 -3.19 -1.13
CA TRP A 76 -13.88 -4.27 -1.54
C TRP A 76 -13.91 -4.52 -3.04
N GLN A 77 -15.09 -4.57 -3.63
CA GLN A 77 -15.24 -4.69 -5.09
C GLN A 77 -14.44 -3.62 -5.85
N GLN A 78 -14.52 -2.35 -5.43
CA GLN A 78 -13.77 -1.26 -6.08
C GLN A 78 -12.26 -1.44 -5.93
N ILE A 79 -11.80 -1.86 -4.74
CA ILE A 79 -10.38 -2.13 -4.48
C ILE A 79 -9.87 -3.24 -5.41
N VAL A 80 -10.60 -4.36 -5.52
CA VAL A 80 -10.22 -5.47 -6.40
C VAL A 80 -10.22 -5.06 -7.87
N ILE A 81 -11.24 -4.33 -8.33
CA ILE A 81 -11.30 -3.81 -9.70
C ILE A 81 -10.07 -2.95 -10.00
N GLN A 82 -9.77 -1.98 -9.12
CA GLN A 82 -8.63 -1.07 -9.32
C GLN A 82 -7.29 -1.81 -9.25
N LYS A 83 -7.13 -2.79 -8.36
CA LYS A 83 -5.96 -3.66 -8.31
C LYS A 83 -5.73 -4.36 -9.65
N LEU A 84 -6.76 -5.00 -10.20
CA LEU A 84 -6.69 -5.71 -11.48
C LEU A 84 -6.35 -4.76 -12.64
N ILE A 85 -6.90 -3.56 -12.64
CA ILE A 85 -6.55 -2.51 -13.62
C ILE A 85 -5.08 -2.12 -13.48
N ASN A 86 -4.59 -1.89 -12.27
CA ASN A 86 -3.19 -1.53 -12.04
C ASN A 86 -2.24 -2.69 -12.40
N GLN A 87 -2.64 -3.95 -12.17
CA GLN A 87 -1.90 -5.12 -12.63
C GLN A 87 -1.82 -5.18 -14.16
N GLY A 88 -2.92 -4.88 -14.86
CA GLY A 88 -2.92 -4.75 -16.32
C GLY A 88 -1.97 -3.67 -16.80
N LYS A 89 -2.02 -2.48 -16.17
CA LYS A 89 -1.08 -1.39 -16.46
C LYS A 89 0.38 -1.76 -16.21
N CYS A 90 0.67 -2.49 -15.15
CA CYS A 90 2.02 -3.00 -14.87
C CYS A 90 2.54 -3.87 -16.04
N LEU A 91 1.72 -4.80 -16.56
CA LEU A 91 2.09 -5.62 -17.70
C LEU A 91 2.30 -4.78 -18.98
N GLU A 92 1.44 -3.78 -19.24
CA GLU A 92 1.61 -2.87 -20.38
C GLU A 92 2.94 -2.12 -20.31
N PHE A 93 3.30 -1.53 -19.16
CA PHE A 93 4.55 -0.78 -18.99
C PHE A 93 5.79 -1.66 -19.16
N LEU A 94 5.65 -2.97 -18.93
CA LEU A 94 6.71 -3.96 -19.14
C LEU A 94 6.68 -4.60 -20.53
N ASN A 95 5.74 -4.18 -21.41
CA ASN A 95 5.50 -4.82 -22.71
C ASN A 95 5.27 -6.32 -22.62
N LYS A 96 4.55 -6.77 -21.57
CA LYS A 96 4.20 -8.16 -21.33
C LYS A 96 2.77 -8.45 -21.78
N GLU A 97 2.53 -9.70 -22.15
CA GLU A 97 1.18 -10.20 -22.48
C GLU A 97 0.29 -10.21 -21.24
N GLY A 98 -1.04 -10.32 -21.44
CA GLY A 98 -2.02 -10.58 -20.39
C GLY A 98 -2.71 -9.34 -19.81
N ALA A 99 -2.35 -8.14 -20.20
CA ALA A 99 -3.00 -6.90 -19.72
C ALA A 99 -4.51 -6.91 -20.02
N GLU A 100 -4.90 -7.26 -21.26
CA GLU A 100 -6.30 -7.34 -21.68
C GLU A 100 -7.10 -8.40 -20.91
N ASP A 101 -6.46 -9.51 -20.53
CA ASP A 101 -7.07 -10.53 -19.67
C ASP A 101 -7.46 -9.94 -18.31
N LEU A 102 -6.55 -9.17 -17.69
CA LEU A 102 -6.79 -8.53 -16.39
C LEU A 102 -7.88 -7.46 -16.48
N TYR A 103 -7.91 -6.67 -17.55
CA TYR A 103 -8.99 -5.71 -17.80
C TYR A 103 -10.35 -6.39 -18.00
N ARG A 104 -10.37 -7.56 -18.64
CA ARG A 104 -11.59 -8.35 -18.79
C ARG A 104 -12.04 -8.93 -17.45
N ILE A 105 -11.11 -9.46 -16.65
CA ILE A 105 -11.40 -9.98 -15.31
C ILE A 105 -11.94 -8.85 -14.41
N SER A 106 -11.36 -7.64 -14.44
CA SER A 106 -11.81 -6.52 -13.62
C SER A 106 -13.28 -6.14 -13.83
N LYS A 107 -13.79 -6.33 -15.07
CA LYS A 107 -15.21 -6.07 -15.41
C LYS A 107 -16.18 -7.14 -14.88
N THR A 108 -15.68 -8.24 -14.36
CA THR A 108 -16.48 -9.39 -13.89
C THR A 108 -16.42 -9.58 -12.36
N VAL A 109 -15.87 -8.60 -11.63
CA VAL A 109 -15.79 -8.66 -10.16
C VAL A 109 -17.16 -8.41 -9.55
N ASP A 110 -17.71 -9.41 -8.86
CA ASP A 110 -18.97 -9.27 -8.13
C ASP A 110 -18.81 -8.47 -6.83
N SER A 111 -19.94 -8.00 -6.29
CA SER A 111 -19.96 -7.29 -5.02
C SER A 111 -19.38 -8.14 -3.89
N GLY A 112 -18.28 -7.68 -3.30
CA GLY A 112 -17.52 -8.40 -2.27
C GLY A 112 -16.61 -9.48 -2.85
N ASP A 113 -16.37 -9.46 -4.15
CA ASP A 113 -15.56 -10.44 -4.88
C ASP A 113 -15.96 -11.91 -4.60
N THR A 114 -17.27 -12.15 -4.52
CA THR A 114 -17.81 -13.49 -4.18
C THR A 114 -17.45 -14.57 -5.19
N ASN A 115 -17.07 -14.18 -6.40
CA ASN A 115 -16.58 -15.04 -7.47
C ASN A 115 -15.04 -15.15 -7.51
N ASN A 116 -14.33 -14.65 -6.47
CA ASN A 116 -12.89 -14.78 -6.23
C ASN A 116 -12.01 -14.34 -7.43
N ARG A 117 -12.38 -13.23 -8.05
CA ARG A 117 -11.64 -12.66 -9.20
C ARG A 117 -10.30 -12.10 -8.80
N GLU A 118 -10.16 -11.64 -7.57
CA GLU A 118 -8.88 -11.20 -7.00
C GLU A 118 -7.82 -12.31 -7.09
N ALA A 119 -8.09 -13.47 -6.52
CA ALA A 119 -7.14 -14.58 -6.51
C ALA A 119 -6.92 -15.17 -7.92
N TYR A 120 -7.99 -15.26 -8.75
CA TYR A 120 -7.88 -15.70 -10.13
C TYR A 120 -7.01 -14.74 -10.96
N GLY A 121 -7.23 -13.44 -10.85
CA GLY A 121 -6.44 -12.42 -11.53
C GLY A 121 -4.99 -12.41 -11.06
N ALA A 122 -4.74 -12.49 -9.74
CA ALA A 122 -3.40 -12.55 -9.18
C ALA A 122 -2.59 -13.75 -9.71
N LYS A 123 -3.22 -14.95 -9.84
CA LYS A 123 -2.56 -16.13 -10.39
C LYS A 123 -2.14 -15.90 -11.85
N LYS A 124 -3.02 -15.33 -12.68
CA LYS A 124 -2.71 -15.02 -14.09
C LYS A 124 -1.64 -13.94 -14.18
N TYR A 125 -1.79 -12.87 -13.40
CA TYR A 125 -0.87 -11.74 -13.37
C TYR A 125 0.58 -12.18 -13.07
N PHE A 126 0.80 -12.93 -11.97
CA PHE A 126 2.15 -13.38 -11.64
C PHE A 126 2.73 -14.36 -12.65
N HIS A 127 1.89 -15.15 -13.33
CA HIS A 127 2.32 -15.98 -14.44
C HIS A 127 2.82 -15.14 -15.63
N TYR A 128 2.09 -14.09 -16.03
CA TYR A 128 2.54 -13.18 -17.08
C TYR A 128 3.76 -12.34 -16.65
N LEU A 129 3.80 -11.93 -15.37
CA LEU A 129 4.83 -11.03 -14.87
C LEU A 129 6.19 -11.74 -14.73
N PHE A 130 6.23 -12.90 -14.11
CA PHE A 130 7.48 -13.62 -13.75
C PHE A 130 7.60 -15.02 -14.38
N GLY A 131 6.63 -15.44 -15.19
CA GLY A 131 6.64 -16.74 -15.86
C GLY A 131 5.93 -17.86 -15.08
N SER A 132 5.75 -19.01 -15.76
CA SER A 132 4.95 -20.14 -15.26
C SER A 132 5.51 -20.83 -14.01
N GLN A 133 6.80 -20.73 -13.79
CA GLN A 133 7.51 -21.37 -12.66
C GLN A 133 7.51 -20.48 -11.41
N PHE A 134 7.11 -19.22 -11.52
CA PHE A 134 7.11 -18.32 -10.40
C PHE A 134 6.04 -18.68 -9.37
N THR A 135 6.43 -18.69 -8.10
CA THR A 135 5.52 -18.82 -6.97
C THR A 135 5.89 -17.83 -5.87
N ARG A 136 4.85 -17.22 -5.26
CA ARG A 136 5.02 -16.30 -4.12
C ARG A 136 5.59 -16.96 -2.86
N ARG A 137 5.76 -18.29 -2.85
CA ARG A 137 6.33 -19.06 -1.74
C ARG A 137 7.79 -19.43 -1.94
N SER A 138 8.37 -19.16 -3.11
CA SER A 138 9.80 -19.44 -3.37
C SER A 138 10.68 -18.53 -2.54
N ASP A 139 11.77 -19.10 -2.02
CA ASP A 139 12.81 -18.34 -1.33
C ASP A 139 13.80 -17.82 -2.39
N ASN A 140 13.54 -16.62 -2.89
CA ASN A 140 14.37 -15.92 -3.86
C ASN A 140 14.29 -14.41 -3.67
N THR A 141 15.21 -13.67 -4.27
CA THR A 141 15.34 -12.22 -4.11
C THR A 141 14.12 -11.47 -4.61
N ILE A 142 13.44 -11.93 -5.68
CA ILE A 142 12.19 -11.33 -6.14
C ILE A 142 11.15 -11.32 -5.00
N ASN A 143 10.90 -12.46 -4.35
CA ASN A 143 9.91 -12.55 -3.26
C ASN A 143 10.31 -11.74 -2.03
N ILE A 144 11.61 -11.67 -1.71
CA ILE A 144 12.15 -10.84 -0.63
C ILE A 144 11.86 -9.36 -0.95
N ALA A 145 12.20 -8.91 -2.16
CA ALA A 145 11.97 -7.53 -2.60
C ALA A 145 10.48 -7.14 -2.61
N LEU A 146 9.61 -8.03 -3.13
CA LEU A 146 8.17 -7.84 -3.10
C LEU A 146 7.64 -7.70 -1.66
N ASN A 147 8.07 -8.58 -0.75
CA ASN A 147 7.63 -8.54 0.66
C ASN A 147 8.11 -7.27 1.36
N TYR A 148 9.35 -6.84 1.09
CA TYR A 148 9.91 -5.60 1.61
C TYR A 148 9.09 -4.37 1.15
N GLY A 149 8.90 -4.22 -0.16
CA GLY A 149 8.13 -3.11 -0.72
C GLY A 149 6.68 -3.10 -0.24
N TYR A 150 6.02 -4.26 -0.13
CA TYR A 150 4.68 -4.35 0.43
C TYR A 150 4.63 -3.96 1.90
N ALA A 151 5.64 -4.28 2.70
CA ALA A 151 5.70 -3.86 4.10
C ALA A 151 5.80 -2.33 4.23
N ILE A 152 6.59 -1.68 3.37
CA ILE A 152 6.69 -0.21 3.30
C ILE A 152 5.33 0.39 2.92
N MET A 153 4.70 -0.08 1.85
CA MET A 153 3.38 0.42 1.41
C MET A 153 2.31 0.24 2.50
N ARG A 154 2.29 -0.92 3.17
CA ARG A 154 1.40 -1.17 4.31
C ARG A 154 1.58 -0.14 5.41
N GLY A 155 2.83 0.19 5.75
CA GLY A 155 3.12 1.16 6.79
C GLY A 155 2.68 2.59 6.43
N ILE A 156 2.88 3.01 5.18
CA ILE A 156 2.42 4.31 4.67
C ILE A 156 0.89 4.38 4.72
N VAL A 157 0.19 3.35 4.26
CA VAL A 157 -1.27 3.27 4.32
C VAL A 157 -1.76 3.28 5.76
N ALA A 158 -1.17 2.47 6.66
CA ALA A 158 -1.54 2.43 8.07
C ALA A 158 -1.36 3.79 8.75
N ARG A 159 -0.24 4.48 8.50
CA ARG A 159 0.00 5.85 9.00
C ARG A 159 -1.12 6.81 8.57
N SER A 160 -1.44 6.82 7.29
CA SER A 160 -2.47 7.72 6.76
C SER A 160 -3.84 7.41 7.37
N LEU A 161 -4.23 6.13 7.46
CA LEU A 161 -5.49 5.73 8.10
C LEU A 161 -5.57 6.18 9.57
N VAL A 162 -4.49 6.02 10.34
CA VAL A 162 -4.43 6.47 11.74
C VAL A 162 -4.57 7.98 11.85
N ASN A 163 -3.99 8.75 10.92
CA ASN A 163 -4.14 10.21 10.87
C ASN A 163 -5.58 10.66 10.73
N TYR A 164 -6.39 9.90 9.98
CA TYR A 164 -7.80 10.14 9.80
C TYR A 164 -8.68 9.44 10.86
N GLY A 165 -8.06 8.89 11.93
CA GLY A 165 -8.73 8.31 13.09
C GLY A 165 -9.19 6.87 12.92
N PHE A 166 -8.88 6.22 11.80
CA PHE A 166 -9.23 4.81 11.59
C PHE A 166 -8.37 3.87 12.44
N PHE A 167 -8.96 2.75 12.85
CA PHE A 167 -8.26 1.65 13.46
C PHE A 167 -7.83 0.66 12.37
N PRO A 168 -6.53 0.50 12.10
CA PRO A 168 -6.03 -0.33 10.99
C PRO A 168 -6.38 -1.81 11.11
N CYS A 169 -6.67 -2.30 12.30
CA CYS A 169 -7.06 -3.70 12.53
C CYS A 169 -8.51 -4.01 12.09
N ILE A 170 -9.39 -3.01 11.97
CA ILE A 170 -10.80 -3.21 11.60
C ILE A 170 -10.92 -3.11 10.08
N GLY A 171 -10.82 -4.23 9.39
CA GLY A 171 -10.82 -4.29 7.93
C GLY A 171 -12.20 -4.21 7.29
N ILE A 172 -12.18 -3.96 5.98
CA ILE A 172 -13.34 -4.02 5.10
C ILE A 172 -13.58 -5.48 4.66
N HIS A 173 -12.51 -6.15 4.24
CA HIS A 173 -12.51 -7.53 3.75
C HIS A 173 -11.62 -8.45 4.59
N HIS A 174 -10.36 -8.07 4.81
CA HIS A 174 -9.47 -8.81 5.69
C HIS A 174 -10.00 -8.75 7.13
N ASP A 175 -10.10 -9.93 7.76
CA ASP A 175 -10.67 -10.11 9.10
C ASP A 175 -9.92 -11.24 9.84
N ASN A 176 -8.62 -11.04 10.00
CA ASN A 176 -7.76 -11.96 10.73
C ASN A 176 -7.46 -11.38 12.12
N ASP A 177 -7.86 -12.10 13.18
CA ASP A 177 -7.70 -11.69 14.58
C ASP A 177 -6.25 -11.39 14.97
N LEU A 178 -5.28 -12.02 14.31
CA LEU A 178 -3.85 -11.82 14.58
C LEU A 178 -3.26 -10.66 13.77
N ASN A 179 -3.99 -10.12 12.80
CA ASN A 179 -3.49 -9.06 11.93
C ASN A 179 -3.90 -7.68 12.44
N LYS A 180 -2.92 -6.91 12.86
CA LYS A 180 -3.12 -5.51 13.32
C LYS A 180 -3.36 -4.52 12.18
N PHE A 181 -3.28 -4.96 10.91
CA PHE A 181 -3.28 -4.13 9.72
C PHE A 181 -4.34 -4.54 8.70
N ASN A 182 -5.42 -5.21 9.10
CA ASN A 182 -6.47 -5.69 8.19
C ASN A 182 -6.95 -4.61 7.22
N LEU A 183 -7.26 -3.39 7.70
CA LEU A 183 -7.70 -2.28 6.87
C LEU A 183 -6.59 -1.71 5.98
N ALA A 184 -5.37 -1.66 6.50
CA ALA A 184 -4.23 -1.22 5.71
C ALA A 184 -3.92 -2.22 4.59
N ASP A 185 -4.04 -3.52 4.86
CA ASP A 185 -3.90 -4.57 3.86
C ASP A 185 -5.00 -4.47 2.78
N ASP A 186 -6.24 -4.14 3.16
CA ASP A 186 -7.32 -3.88 2.19
C ASP A 186 -6.92 -2.78 1.18
N PHE A 187 -6.49 -1.62 1.68
CA PHE A 187 -6.18 -0.48 0.80
C PHE A 187 -4.84 -0.59 0.09
N MET A 188 -3.87 -1.29 0.65
CA MET A 188 -2.56 -1.48 0.03
C MET A 188 -2.65 -2.35 -1.24
N GLU A 189 -3.72 -3.13 -1.43
CA GLU A 189 -3.88 -4.00 -2.60
C GLU A 189 -3.76 -3.23 -3.94
N VAL A 190 -4.25 -1.99 -4.00
CA VAL A 190 -4.15 -1.17 -5.22
C VAL A 190 -2.74 -0.63 -5.49
N LEU A 191 -1.86 -0.67 -4.48
CA LEU A 191 -0.46 -0.21 -4.57
C LEU A 191 0.53 -1.36 -4.83
N ARG A 192 0.11 -2.63 -4.65
CA ARG A 192 1.00 -3.78 -4.92
C ARG A 192 1.60 -3.75 -6.32
N PRO A 193 0.83 -3.44 -7.40
CA PRO A 193 1.39 -3.40 -8.74
C PRO A 193 2.49 -2.36 -8.95
N LEU A 194 2.58 -1.32 -8.11
CA LEU A 194 3.68 -0.37 -8.13
C LEU A 194 5.01 -1.04 -7.71
N VAL A 195 4.97 -1.77 -6.61
CA VAL A 195 6.11 -2.56 -6.12
C VAL A 195 6.49 -3.65 -7.12
N ASP A 196 5.48 -4.33 -7.67
CA ASP A 196 5.66 -5.38 -8.66
C ASP A 196 6.35 -4.86 -9.91
N LEU A 197 5.98 -3.65 -10.38
CA LEU A 197 6.58 -3.00 -11.54
C LEU A 197 8.07 -2.73 -11.30
N TYR A 198 8.43 -2.16 -10.15
CA TYR A 198 9.82 -1.93 -9.80
C TYR A 198 10.62 -3.24 -9.75
N VAL A 199 10.10 -4.23 -9.03
CA VAL A 199 10.79 -5.51 -8.86
C VAL A 199 10.98 -6.23 -10.20
N ALA A 200 9.98 -6.19 -11.08
CA ALA A 200 10.07 -6.82 -12.40
C ALA A 200 11.05 -6.10 -13.35
N GLN A 201 11.34 -4.82 -13.12
CA GLN A 201 12.31 -4.06 -13.91
C GLN A 201 13.74 -4.18 -13.41
N HIS A 202 13.95 -4.37 -12.09
CA HIS A 202 15.25 -4.12 -11.46
C HIS A 202 15.79 -5.29 -10.63
N VAL A 203 15.01 -6.36 -10.42
CA VAL A 203 15.42 -7.46 -9.53
C VAL A 203 15.35 -8.81 -10.23
N ASN A 204 16.46 -9.56 -10.25
CA ASN A 204 16.49 -10.93 -10.73
C ASN A 204 16.44 -11.93 -9.56
N PRO A 205 16.06 -13.20 -9.81
CA PRO A 205 15.95 -14.21 -8.74
C PRO A 205 17.22 -14.44 -7.93
N ASP A 206 18.38 -14.33 -8.61
CA ASP A 206 19.71 -14.63 -8.05
C ASP A 206 20.48 -13.37 -7.62
N ASP A 207 19.86 -12.18 -7.70
CA ASP A 207 20.51 -10.94 -7.25
C ASP A 207 20.70 -10.95 -5.72
N GLU A 208 21.72 -10.24 -5.24
CA GLU A 208 21.80 -9.88 -3.83
C GLU A 208 20.75 -8.83 -3.49
N PHE A 209 20.00 -9.00 -2.40
CA PHE A 209 19.06 -7.98 -1.90
C PHE A 209 19.84 -6.81 -1.28
N SER A 210 20.41 -5.98 -2.14
CA SER A 210 21.37 -4.92 -1.82
C SER A 210 20.72 -3.73 -1.11
N ALA A 211 21.55 -2.88 -0.49
CA ALA A 211 21.11 -1.62 0.10
C ALA A 211 20.49 -0.67 -0.94
N SER A 212 20.97 -0.70 -2.20
CA SER A 212 20.40 0.09 -3.29
C SER A 212 18.97 -0.33 -3.59
N ILE A 213 18.71 -1.63 -3.78
CA ILE A 213 17.35 -2.15 -4.03
C ILE A 213 16.41 -1.76 -2.89
N ARG A 214 16.87 -1.85 -1.64
CA ARG A 214 16.03 -1.46 -0.47
C ARG A 214 15.74 0.04 -0.45
N ALA A 215 16.74 0.87 -0.73
CA ALA A 215 16.56 2.32 -0.80
C ALA A 215 15.58 2.72 -1.91
N ASP A 216 15.68 2.10 -3.09
CA ASP A 216 14.77 2.36 -4.20
C ASP A 216 13.34 1.90 -3.89
N LEU A 217 13.17 0.72 -3.29
CA LEU A 217 11.86 0.22 -2.84
C LEU A 217 11.22 1.15 -1.79
N TYR A 218 12.03 1.70 -0.88
CA TYR A 218 11.55 2.71 0.07
C TYR A 218 11.16 4.01 -0.64
N ASN A 219 11.95 4.40 -1.64
CA ASN A 219 11.72 5.63 -2.41
C ASN A 219 10.51 5.56 -3.36
N LEU A 220 9.90 4.37 -3.56
CA LEU A 220 8.62 4.26 -4.25
C LEU A 220 7.50 5.09 -3.60
N ALA A 221 7.65 5.48 -2.35
CA ALA A 221 6.80 6.45 -1.67
C ALA A 221 6.72 7.81 -2.39
N ASN A 222 7.77 8.18 -3.12
CA ASN A 222 7.95 9.47 -3.78
C ASN A 222 7.76 9.43 -5.30
N VAL A 223 7.34 8.29 -5.87
CA VAL A 223 7.07 8.22 -7.32
C VAL A 223 5.66 8.71 -7.63
N ASP A 224 5.47 9.09 -8.90
CA ASP A 224 4.21 9.55 -9.45
C ASP A 224 3.16 8.46 -9.48
N ILE A 225 1.94 8.81 -9.08
CA ILE A 225 0.75 8.00 -9.25
C ILE A 225 -0.46 8.92 -9.55
N LEU A 226 -1.40 8.45 -10.37
CA LEU A 226 -2.55 9.25 -10.74
C LEU A 226 -3.73 8.95 -9.79
N ILE A 227 -4.28 9.98 -9.15
CA ILE A 227 -5.50 9.87 -8.35
C ILE A 227 -6.35 11.13 -8.56
N ASN A 228 -7.64 10.94 -8.77
CA ASN A 228 -8.59 12.05 -8.96
C ASN A 228 -8.19 13.01 -10.10
N ASP A 229 -7.60 12.44 -11.19
CA ASP A 229 -7.07 13.15 -12.36
C ASP A 229 -5.88 14.09 -12.07
N GLU A 230 -5.26 13.96 -10.89
CA GLU A 230 -4.05 14.66 -10.47
C GLU A 230 -2.90 13.67 -10.32
N THR A 231 -1.70 14.08 -10.73
CA THR A 231 -0.46 13.34 -10.50
C THR A 231 0.12 13.76 -9.16
N LEU A 232 0.21 12.82 -8.22
CA LEU A 232 0.72 13.04 -6.87
C LEU A 232 1.81 12.02 -6.56
N THR A 233 2.60 12.29 -5.50
CA THR A 233 3.42 11.23 -4.91
C THR A 233 2.53 10.12 -4.33
N VAL A 234 3.04 8.90 -4.25
CA VAL A 234 2.33 7.78 -3.60
C VAL A 234 1.90 8.15 -2.18
N VAL A 235 2.76 8.83 -1.41
CA VAL A 235 2.41 9.29 -0.04
C VAL A 235 1.18 10.18 -0.05
N ASN A 236 1.15 11.19 -0.92
CA ASN A 236 0.03 12.12 -1.00
C ASN A 236 -1.23 11.45 -1.55
N ALA A 237 -1.09 10.54 -2.51
CA ALA A 237 -2.20 9.75 -3.02
C ALA A 237 -2.82 8.84 -1.95
N VAL A 238 -2.02 8.26 -1.06
CA VAL A 238 -2.50 7.47 0.09
C VAL A 238 -3.28 8.35 1.08
N GLU A 239 -2.88 9.60 1.27
CA GLU A 239 -3.68 10.54 2.06
C GLU A 239 -5.03 10.86 1.41
N GLU A 240 -5.08 11.02 0.09
CA GLU A 240 -6.35 11.20 -0.64
C GLU A 240 -7.24 9.95 -0.57
N ILE A 241 -6.67 8.72 -0.61
CA ILE A 241 -7.42 7.48 -0.33
C ILE A 241 -8.09 7.58 1.05
N ALA A 242 -7.33 7.85 2.11
CA ALA A 242 -7.84 7.91 3.47
C ALA A 242 -8.91 9.00 3.64
N LYS A 243 -8.69 10.20 3.09
CA LYS A 243 -9.62 11.32 3.09
C LYS A 243 -10.93 10.99 2.36
N SER A 244 -10.84 10.40 1.18
CA SER A 244 -12.02 9.97 0.41
C SER A 244 -12.77 8.84 1.11
N PHE A 245 -12.05 7.93 1.79
CA PHE A 245 -12.66 6.88 2.59
C PHE A 245 -13.39 7.41 3.82
N VAL A 246 -12.93 8.51 4.46
CA VAL A 246 -13.72 9.21 5.50
C VAL A 246 -15.06 9.64 4.94
N THR A 247 -15.08 10.23 3.74
CA THR A 247 -16.33 10.69 3.10
C THR A 247 -17.24 9.51 2.76
N ALA A 248 -16.68 8.46 2.13
CA ALA A 248 -17.41 7.23 1.81
C ALA A 248 -18.01 6.58 3.06
N SER A 249 -17.25 6.54 4.16
CA SER A 249 -17.67 5.97 5.44
C SER A 249 -18.80 6.75 6.10
N LYS A 250 -18.70 8.09 6.15
CA LYS A 250 -19.73 8.95 6.73
C LYS A 250 -21.05 8.89 5.97
N THR A 251 -20.97 8.83 4.65
CA THR A 251 -22.17 8.82 3.79
C THR A 251 -22.69 7.41 3.49
N GLN A 252 -21.96 6.36 3.88
CA GLN A 252 -22.18 4.97 3.49
C GLN A 252 -22.28 4.82 1.95
N ASN A 253 -21.59 5.71 1.22
CA ASN A 253 -21.58 5.74 -0.24
C ASN A 253 -20.21 5.33 -0.79
N PRO A 254 -20.06 4.10 -1.31
CA PRO A 254 -18.78 3.62 -1.85
C PRO A 254 -18.25 4.46 -3.03
N SER A 255 -19.11 5.15 -3.80
CA SER A 255 -18.68 5.94 -4.96
C SER A 255 -17.84 7.17 -4.57
N CYS A 256 -17.81 7.55 -3.29
CA CYS A 256 -16.94 8.61 -2.80
C CYS A 256 -15.48 8.18 -2.66
N LEU A 257 -15.20 6.86 -2.66
CA LEU A 257 -13.84 6.35 -2.55
C LEU A 257 -13.04 6.67 -3.82
N LYS A 258 -11.84 7.21 -3.64
CA LYS A 258 -10.87 7.48 -4.69
C LYS A 258 -9.72 6.48 -4.58
N LEU A 259 -9.37 5.85 -5.68
CA LEU A 259 -8.29 4.86 -5.74
C LEU A 259 -7.29 5.24 -6.84
N PRO A 260 -5.98 5.02 -6.60
CA PRO A 260 -4.94 5.45 -7.51
C PRO A 260 -4.82 4.54 -8.73
N LYS A 261 -4.43 5.14 -9.86
CA LYS A 261 -4.08 4.45 -11.09
C LYS A 261 -2.57 4.45 -11.26
N LEU A 262 -2.00 3.31 -11.59
CA LEU A 262 -0.57 3.14 -11.81
C LEU A 262 -0.11 3.98 -13.00
N LEU A 263 1.02 4.67 -12.84
CA LEU A 263 1.79 5.36 -13.87
C LEU A 263 3.14 4.65 -14.08
N PRO A 264 3.87 4.93 -15.18
CA PRO A 264 5.27 4.53 -15.30
C PRO A 264 6.08 5.06 -14.13
N LEU A 265 7.11 4.30 -13.69
CA LEU A 265 7.93 4.72 -12.55
C LEU A 265 8.71 5.99 -12.89
N GLN A 266 8.36 7.06 -12.22
CA GLN A 266 9.04 8.34 -12.30
C GLN A 266 9.01 8.99 -10.92
N LEU A 267 10.16 9.49 -10.45
CA LEU A 267 10.21 10.30 -9.23
C LEU A 267 9.43 11.58 -9.45
N HIS A 268 8.64 11.96 -8.46
CA HIS A 268 7.87 13.19 -8.49
C HIS A 268 8.78 14.41 -8.55
N VAL A 269 8.51 15.31 -9.47
CA VAL A 269 9.20 16.60 -9.59
C VAL A 269 8.29 17.66 -8.98
N TYR A 270 8.73 18.28 -7.92
CA TYR A 270 8.03 19.43 -7.32
C TYR A 270 8.31 20.68 -8.16
N GLU A 271 7.26 21.31 -8.63
CA GLU A 271 7.33 22.60 -9.32
C GLU A 271 7.62 23.76 -8.36
#